data_892418f49826f93a991dcdaee8601ce4
#
_entry.id   892418f49826f93a991dcdaee8601ce4
#
_cell.length_a   1.000
_cell.length_b   1.000
_cell.length_c   1.000
_cell.angle_alpha   90.00
_cell.angle_beta   90.00
_cell.angle_gamma   90.00
#
_symmetry.space_group_name_H-M   'P 1'
#
loop_
_entity.id
_entity.type
_entity.pdbx_description
1 polymer ?
#
loop_
_entity_poly.entity_id
_entity_poly.type
_entity_poly.pdbx_seq_one_letter_code
_entity_poly.pdbx_strand_id
1 'polypeptide(L)'
;NLMEHMQAFWKAFLAAQKSMRDPCKDTTNPHFRSKFVSLKGVADAVRPCLHDAGIVATQMIDYDDAGTFVRTVLAHTGGGSIESRCPVICAKSNDPQAMGSAITYARRYALAAICGVAPSDDDDDGESAVRPPVKKKAKPAGLPKPQPFDSVEHALESLGRCADKGSVNIWTPRVRASGYTGIDRQNLVEAMNERLAQFEE
;
A
#
# COMPACT_ATOMS: atom_id res chain seq x y z
N ASN A 1 -13.24 -13.52 38.20
CA ASN A 1 -11.86 -13.97 38.26
C ASN A 1 -11.21 -13.85 36.86
N LEU A 2 -10.00 -13.25 36.76
CA LEU A 2 -9.32 -13.02 35.48
C LEU A 2 -9.10 -14.34 34.67
N MET A 3 -8.80 -15.43 35.37
CA MET A 3 -8.61 -16.74 34.72
C MET A 3 -9.91 -17.25 34.07
N GLU A 4 -11.05 -17.07 34.70
CA GLU A 4 -12.36 -17.46 34.14
C GLU A 4 -12.70 -16.65 32.88
N HIS A 5 -12.43 -15.35 32.90
CA HIS A 5 -12.64 -14.48 31.75
C HIS A 5 -11.73 -14.88 30.57
N MET A 6 -10.47 -15.22 30.84
CA MET A 6 -9.57 -15.69 29.79
C MET A 6 -9.97 -17.07 29.24
N GLN A 7 -10.46 -17.97 30.10
CA GLN A 7 -11.00 -19.26 29.63
C GLN A 7 -12.25 -19.07 28.75
N ALA A 8 -13.15 -18.16 29.14
CA ALA A 8 -14.32 -17.81 28.35
C ALA A 8 -13.92 -17.24 26.97
N PHE A 9 -12.94 -16.32 26.96
CA PHE A 9 -12.39 -15.78 25.72
C PHE A 9 -11.83 -16.88 24.80
N TRP A 10 -10.95 -17.74 25.30
CA TRP A 10 -10.33 -18.78 24.48
C TRP A 10 -11.32 -19.81 23.96
N LYS A 11 -12.37 -20.14 24.73
CA LYS A 11 -13.47 -21.00 24.29
C LYS A 11 -14.25 -20.37 23.16
N ALA A 12 -14.59 -19.08 23.28
CA ALA A 12 -15.30 -18.32 22.26
C ALA A 12 -14.42 -18.15 21.01
N PHE A 13 -13.14 -17.83 21.18
CA PHE A 13 -12.22 -17.63 20.08
C PHE A 13 -11.97 -18.91 19.28
N LEU A 14 -11.83 -20.06 19.96
CA LEU A 14 -11.76 -21.36 19.30
C LEU A 14 -13.01 -21.66 18.46
N ALA A 15 -14.21 -21.31 18.97
CA ALA A 15 -15.45 -21.48 18.24
C ALA A 15 -15.49 -20.58 16.99
N ALA A 16 -15.06 -19.32 17.12
CA ALA A 16 -14.94 -18.39 15.99
C ALA A 16 -13.97 -18.91 14.93
N GLN A 17 -12.75 -19.33 15.33
CA GLN A 17 -11.74 -19.81 14.39
C GLN A 17 -12.18 -21.05 13.60
N LYS A 18 -12.95 -21.97 14.19
CA LYS A 18 -13.51 -23.12 13.48
C LYS A 18 -14.44 -22.73 12.32
N SER A 19 -15.04 -21.56 12.39
CA SER A 19 -15.98 -21.03 11.38
C SER A 19 -15.31 -20.09 10.39
N MET A 20 -14.13 -19.56 10.72
CA MET A 20 -13.35 -18.70 9.83
C MET A 20 -12.83 -19.48 8.63
N ARG A 21 -12.75 -18.78 7.51
CA ARG A 21 -12.12 -19.28 6.28
C ARG A 21 -11.07 -18.28 5.86
N ASP A 22 -10.06 -18.78 5.18
CA ASP A 22 -9.05 -17.90 4.57
C ASP A 22 -9.69 -17.01 3.51
N PRO A 23 -9.45 -15.71 3.56
CA PRO A 23 -10.06 -14.77 2.64
C PRO A 23 -9.52 -14.93 1.22
N CYS A 24 -10.41 -14.87 0.23
CA CYS A 24 -10.05 -14.93 -1.17
C CYS A 24 -9.62 -13.58 -1.73
N LYS A 25 -8.76 -13.59 -2.76
CA LYS A 25 -8.31 -12.39 -3.48
C LYS A 25 -9.51 -11.67 -4.11
N ASP A 26 -9.77 -10.44 -3.67
CA ASP A 26 -10.94 -9.63 -4.05
C ASP A 26 -10.58 -8.33 -4.78
N THR A 27 -9.31 -7.96 -4.81
CA THR A 27 -8.85 -6.69 -5.36
C THR A 27 -7.68 -6.91 -6.31
N THR A 28 -7.63 -6.10 -7.39
CA THR A 28 -6.52 -6.12 -8.35
C THR A 28 -5.61 -4.92 -8.13
N ASN A 29 -4.31 -5.16 -7.99
CA ASN A 29 -3.32 -4.09 -7.93
C ASN A 29 -3.12 -3.50 -9.34
N PRO A 30 -3.45 -2.21 -9.57
CA PRO A 30 -3.37 -1.60 -10.90
C PRO A 30 -1.93 -1.50 -11.42
N HIS A 31 -0.92 -1.47 -10.53
CA HIS A 31 0.48 -1.36 -10.91
C HIS A 31 1.13 -2.70 -11.28
N PHE A 32 0.77 -3.77 -10.59
CA PHE A 32 1.39 -5.09 -10.78
C PHE A 32 0.47 -6.11 -11.45
N ARG A 33 -0.82 -5.75 -11.69
CA ARG A 33 -1.86 -6.64 -12.23
C ARG A 33 -2.04 -7.94 -11.43
N SER A 34 -1.50 -8.00 -10.22
CA SER A 34 -1.70 -9.10 -9.29
C SER A 34 -2.98 -8.88 -8.49
N LYS A 35 -3.65 -9.96 -8.13
CA LYS A 35 -4.80 -9.92 -7.23
C LYS A 35 -4.31 -10.10 -5.80
N PHE A 36 -4.92 -9.39 -4.87
CA PHE A 36 -4.64 -9.51 -3.45
C PHE A 36 -5.93 -9.46 -2.63
N VAL A 37 -5.85 -9.87 -1.37
CA VAL A 37 -6.95 -9.77 -0.41
C VAL A 37 -6.96 -8.35 0.19
N SER A 38 -8.08 -7.64 0.08
CA SER A 38 -8.21 -6.31 0.69
C SER A 38 -8.41 -6.39 2.21
N LEU A 39 -8.26 -5.25 2.90
CA LEU A 39 -8.65 -5.15 4.32
C LEU A 39 -10.12 -5.51 4.50
N LYS A 40 -10.98 -5.13 3.55
CA LYS A 40 -12.40 -5.50 3.56
C LYS A 40 -12.57 -7.01 3.46
N GLY A 41 -11.85 -7.68 2.55
CA GLY A 41 -11.92 -9.13 2.38
C GLY A 41 -11.53 -9.88 3.66
N VAL A 42 -10.45 -9.46 4.35
CA VAL A 42 -10.09 -10.03 5.65
C VAL A 42 -11.18 -9.77 6.68
N ALA A 43 -11.69 -8.54 6.77
CA ALA A 43 -12.72 -8.18 7.74
C ALA A 43 -14.03 -8.95 7.52
N ASP A 44 -14.44 -9.14 6.28
CA ASP A 44 -15.65 -9.91 5.92
C ASP A 44 -15.50 -11.40 6.26
N ALA A 45 -14.29 -11.94 6.16
CA ALA A 45 -14.02 -13.33 6.50
C ALA A 45 -14.04 -13.60 8.02
N VAL A 46 -13.60 -12.65 8.85
CA VAL A 46 -13.41 -12.90 10.29
C VAL A 46 -14.50 -12.29 11.18
N ARG A 47 -15.05 -11.09 10.83
CA ARG A 47 -16.02 -10.39 11.68
C ARG A 47 -17.28 -11.16 12.00
N PRO A 48 -17.97 -11.79 11.03
CA PRO A 48 -19.17 -12.56 11.35
C PRO A 48 -18.89 -13.65 12.40
N CYS A 49 -17.82 -14.43 12.20
CA CYS A 49 -17.44 -15.51 13.10
C CYS A 49 -17.08 -15.01 14.51
N LEU A 50 -16.38 -13.86 14.60
CA LEU A 50 -16.05 -13.23 15.88
C LEU A 50 -17.32 -12.75 16.59
N HIS A 51 -18.21 -12.05 15.89
CA HIS A 51 -19.46 -11.52 16.46
C HIS A 51 -20.39 -12.63 16.95
N ASP A 52 -20.53 -13.71 16.18
CA ASP A 52 -21.32 -14.88 16.57
C ASP A 52 -20.78 -15.54 17.85
N ALA A 53 -19.48 -15.43 18.07
CA ALA A 53 -18.82 -15.90 19.29
C ALA A 53 -18.77 -14.85 20.42
N GLY A 54 -19.41 -13.69 20.26
CA GLY A 54 -19.40 -12.60 21.25
C GLY A 54 -18.06 -11.87 21.36
N ILE A 55 -17.22 -11.89 20.31
CA ILE A 55 -15.92 -11.22 20.28
C ILE A 55 -15.98 -9.97 19.40
N VAL A 56 -15.52 -8.84 19.93
CA VAL A 56 -15.36 -7.58 19.21
C VAL A 56 -13.90 -7.43 18.79
N ALA A 57 -13.68 -7.06 17.53
CA ALA A 57 -12.36 -6.70 17.00
C ALA A 57 -12.28 -5.19 16.76
N THR A 58 -11.33 -4.52 17.41
CA THR A 58 -11.02 -3.10 17.24
C THR A 58 -9.60 -2.89 16.78
N GLN A 59 -9.38 -1.89 15.94
CA GLN A 59 -8.06 -1.48 15.50
C GLN A 59 -7.89 0.02 15.70
N MET A 60 -6.93 0.39 16.51
CA MET A 60 -6.60 1.76 16.85
C MET A 60 -5.24 2.13 16.29
N ILE A 61 -5.11 3.40 15.88
CA ILE A 61 -3.81 3.98 15.51
C ILE A 61 -3.24 4.59 16.78
N ASP A 62 -2.04 4.19 17.10
CA ASP A 62 -1.34 4.60 18.32
C ASP A 62 0.11 5.00 17.99
N TYR A 63 0.77 5.74 18.87
CA TYR A 63 2.15 6.16 18.68
C TYR A 63 2.92 6.10 19.99
N ASP A 64 4.21 5.81 19.87
CA ASP A 64 5.21 5.94 20.91
C ASP A 64 6.55 6.39 20.33
N ASP A 65 7.60 6.34 21.13
CA ASP A 65 8.96 6.73 20.71
C ASP A 65 9.51 5.87 19.56
N ALA A 66 8.97 4.67 19.36
CA ALA A 66 9.32 3.79 18.25
C ALA A 66 8.53 4.11 16.95
N GLY A 67 7.52 4.98 17.02
CA GLY A 67 6.74 5.43 15.87
C GLY A 67 5.25 5.10 15.91
N THR A 68 4.64 5.07 14.73
CA THR A 68 3.22 4.78 14.57
C THR A 68 2.98 3.28 14.45
N PHE A 69 1.92 2.79 15.09
CA PHE A 69 1.52 1.39 14.97
C PHE A 69 0.00 1.22 15.01
N VAL A 70 -0.46 0.09 14.49
CA VAL A 70 -1.83 -0.38 14.63
C VAL A 70 -1.89 -1.30 15.84
N ARG A 71 -2.70 -0.95 16.83
CA ARG A 71 -3.05 -1.82 17.94
C ARG A 71 -4.37 -2.51 17.62
N THR A 72 -4.33 -3.84 17.51
CA THR A 72 -5.50 -4.68 17.29
C THR A 72 -5.88 -5.39 18.57
N VAL A 73 -7.13 -5.27 18.98
CA VAL A 73 -7.67 -5.89 20.19
C VAL A 73 -8.85 -6.78 19.83
N LEU A 74 -8.83 -8.01 20.30
CA LEU A 74 -10.00 -8.89 20.33
C LEU A 74 -10.47 -8.99 21.78
N ALA A 75 -11.72 -8.57 22.04
CA ALA A 75 -12.32 -8.57 23.38
C ALA A 75 -13.63 -9.37 23.40
N HIS A 76 -13.80 -10.25 24.38
CA HIS A 76 -15.00 -11.05 24.56
C HIS A 76 -15.98 -10.34 25.50
N THR A 77 -17.29 -10.40 25.20
CA THR A 77 -18.36 -9.79 26.00
C THR A 77 -18.44 -10.29 27.43
N GLY A 78 -18.01 -11.52 27.69
CA GLY A 78 -17.88 -12.11 29.02
C GLY A 78 -16.57 -11.80 29.75
N GLY A 79 -15.77 -10.88 29.21
CA GLY A 79 -14.43 -10.55 29.73
C GLY A 79 -13.32 -11.34 29.02
N GLY A 80 -12.08 -10.92 29.28
CA GLY A 80 -10.89 -11.45 28.59
C GLY A 80 -10.68 -10.79 27.22
N SER A 81 -9.42 -10.57 26.90
CA SER A 81 -9.00 -10.00 25.61
C SER A 81 -7.57 -10.37 25.30
N ILE A 82 -7.24 -10.31 24.02
CA ILE A 82 -5.86 -10.35 23.52
C ILE A 82 -5.61 -9.13 22.65
N GLU A 83 -4.36 -8.71 22.58
CA GLU A 83 -3.95 -7.60 21.73
C GLU A 83 -2.63 -7.89 21.01
N SER A 84 -2.46 -7.23 19.90
CA SER A 84 -1.20 -7.21 19.14
C SER A 84 -0.90 -5.81 18.63
N ARG A 85 0.37 -5.53 18.37
CA ARG A 85 0.86 -4.28 17.77
C ARG A 85 1.55 -4.58 16.45
N CYS A 86 1.20 -3.82 15.42
CA CYS A 86 1.82 -3.90 14.11
C CYS A 86 2.38 -2.53 13.73
N PRO A 87 3.69 -2.39 13.47
CA PRO A 87 4.28 -1.12 13.10
C PRO A 87 3.72 -0.64 11.74
N VAL A 88 3.52 0.67 11.62
CA VAL A 88 3.15 1.32 10.35
C VAL A 88 4.43 1.86 9.72
N ILE A 89 4.90 1.19 8.67
CA ILE A 89 6.10 1.59 7.95
C ILE A 89 5.68 2.41 6.74
N CYS A 90 5.94 3.73 6.80
CA CYS A 90 5.67 4.66 5.70
C CYS A 90 6.98 5.16 5.11
N ALA A 91 7.21 4.91 3.81
CA ALA A 91 8.43 5.34 3.12
C ALA A 91 8.51 6.86 2.88
N LYS A 92 7.38 7.58 3.02
CA LYS A 92 7.27 9.03 2.80
C LYS A 92 6.58 9.66 4.02
N SER A 93 7.37 10.13 4.97
CA SER A 93 6.87 10.64 6.27
C SER A 93 5.91 11.84 6.18
N ASN A 94 5.99 12.64 5.12
CA ASN A 94 5.17 13.87 4.96
C ASN A 94 4.08 13.73 3.88
N ASP A 95 3.69 12.52 3.50
CA ASP A 95 2.66 12.25 2.52
C ASP A 95 1.45 11.57 3.20
N PRO A 96 0.35 12.31 3.44
CA PRO A 96 -0.84 11.76 4.09
C PRO A 96 -1.46 10.57 3.33
N GLN A 97 -1.37 10.55 1.99
CA GLN A 97 -1.88 9.45 1.17
C GLN A 97 -1.02 8.20 1.34
N ALA A 98 0.31 8.35 1.37
CA ALA A 98 1.23 7.25 1.64
C ALA A 98 1.02 6.70 3.06
N MET A 99 0.81 7.56 4.05
CA MET A 99 0.51 7.17 5.43
C MET A 99 -0.82 6.39 5.50
N GLY A 100 -1.89 6.88 4.87
CA GLY A 100 -3.18 6.18 4.82
C GLY A 100 -3.09 4.79 4.20
N SER A 101 -2.27 4.65 3.14
CA SER A 101 -1.99 3.37 2.49
C SER A 101 -1.21 2.43 3.42
N ALA A 102 -0.18 2.93 4.13
CA ALA A 102 0.61 2.16 5.08
C ALA A 102 -0.24 1.67 6.27
N ILE A 103 -1.12 2.53 6.81
CA ILE A 103 -2.08 2.16 7.86
C ILE A 103 -3.02 1.06 7.37
N THR A 104 -3.57 1.17 6.18
CA THR A 104 -4.47 0.17 5.61
C THR A 104 -3.76 -1.17 5.44
N TYR A 105 -2.51 -1.15 4.99
CA TYR A 105 -1.65 -2.33 4.90
C TYR A 105 -1.43 -2.98 6.26
N ALA A 106 -0.98 -2.21 7.26
CA ALA A 106 -0.73 -2.70 8.61
C ALA A 106 -2.00 -3.28 9.26
N ARG A 107 -3.15 -2.62 9.08
CA ARG A 107 -4.45 -3.11 9.59
C ARG A 107 -4.85 -4.46 9.01
N ARG A 108 -4.63 -4.66 7.71
CA ARG A 108 -4.94 -5.91 7.01
C ARG A 108 -4.15 -7.08 7.58
N TYR A 109 -2.84 -6.94 7.68
CA TYR A 109 -1.97 -7.99 8.20
C TYR A 109 -2.16 -8.22 9.71
N ALA A 110 -2.32 -7.15 10.48
CA ALA A 110 -2.57 -7.28 11.91
C ALA A 110 -3.88 -8.03 12.22
N LEU A 111 -4.96 -7.75 11.47
CA LEU A 111 -6.23 -8.44 11.65
C LEU A 111 -6.15 -9.92 11.23
N ALA A 112 -5.54 -10.20 10.10
CA ALA A 112 -5.34 -11.57 9.64
C ALA A 112 -4.50 -12.39 10.64
N ALA A 113 -3.37 -11.82 11.08
CA ALA A 113 -2.45 -12.48 12.02
C ALA A 113 -3.09 -12.78 13.37
N ILE A 114 -3.80 -11.83 13.98
CA ILE A 114 -4.42 -12.05 15.31
C ILE A 114 -5.58 -13.05 15.23
N CYS A 115 -6.27 -13.14 14.09
CA CYS A 115 -7.34 -14.12 13.87
C CYS A 115 -6.82 -15.49 13.40
N GLY A 116 -5.55 -15.60 12.98
CA GLY A 116 -4.95 -16.83 12.48
C GLY A 116 -5.48 -17.25 11.10
N VAL A 117 -5.89 -16.29 10.24
CA VAL A 117 -6.27 -16.55 8.85
C VAL A 117 -5.13 -16.15 7.92
N ALA A 118 -4.90 -16.93 6.87
CA ALA A 118 -3.88 -16.68 5.86
C ALA A 118 -4.51 -16.08 4.59
N PRO A 119 -4.27 -14.80 4.30
CA PRO A 119 -4.61 -14.25 2.99
C PRO A 119 -3.89 -15.04 1.91
N SER A 120 -4.58 -15.45 0.86
CA SER A 120 -4.02 -16.28 -0.23
C SER A 120 -2.88 -15.63 -1.04
N ASP A 121 -2.40 -14.45 -0.60
CA ASP A 121 -1.20 -13.80 -1.13
C ASP A 121 0.10 -14.44 -0.62
N ASP A 122 0.06 -15.15 0.52
CA ASP A 122 1.26 -15.69 1.17
C ASP A 122 1.81 -16.96 0.48
N ASP A 123 1.00 -17.64 -0.35
CA ASP A 123 1.45 -18.84 -1.07
C ASP A 123 2.42 -18.55 -2.25
N ASP A 124 2.45 -17.30 -2.77
CA ASP A 124 3.36 -16.95 -3.87
C ASP A 124 4.78 -16.62 -3.38
N ASP A 125 4.93 -16.22 -2.12
CA ASP A 125 6.26 -15.88 -1.55
C ASP A 125 7.07 -17.15 -1.18
N GLY A 126 6.40 -18.25 -0.86
CA GLY A 126 7.04 -19.54 -0.58
C GLY A 126 7.58 -20.24 -1.84
N GLU A 127 6.90 -20.13 -2.98
CA GLU A 127 7.35 -20.72 -4.25
C GLU A 127 8.53 -19.95 -4.87
N SER A 128 8.65 -18.65 -4.62
CA SER A 128 9.79 -17.87 -5.11
C SER A 128 11.10 -18.21 -4.40
N ALA A 129 11.04 -18.75 -3.17
CA ALA A 129 12.21 -19.15 -2.40
C ALA A 129 12.78 -20.55 -2.79
N VAL A 130 11.99 -21.41 -3.44
CA VAL A 130 12.35 -22.80 -3.77
C VAL A 130 12.63 -23.04 -5.26
N ARG A 131 12.31 -22.09 -6.14
CA ARG A 131 12.66 -22.22 -7.55
C ARG A 131 14.14 -21.96 -7.78
N PRO A 132 14.89 -22.89 -8.43
CA PRO A 132 16.19 -22.55 -8.96
C PRO A 132 16.04 -21.34 -9.90
N PRO A 133 17.06 -20.48 -10.05
CA PRO A 133 16.93 -19.23 -10.80
C PRO A 133 16.50 -19.53 -12.24
N VAL A 134 15.20 -19.52 -12.48
CA VAL A 134 14.66 -19.47 -13.84
C VAL A 134 15.15 -18.15 -14.39
N LYS A 135 15.98 -18.21 -15.43
CA LYS A 135 16.43 -17.05 -16.21
C LYS A 135 15.21 -16.15 -16.39
N LYS A 136 15.21 -15.01 -15.69
CA LYS A 136 14.13 -14.02 -15.77
C LYS A 136 13.89 -13.78 -17.25
N LYS A 137 12.73 -14.22 -17.77
CA LYS A 137 12.25 -13.71 -19.04
C LYS A 137 12.31 -12.20 -18.87
N ALA A 138 13.05 -11.53 -19.73
CA ALA A 138 13.27 -10.11 -19.67
C ALA A 138 11.91 -9.44 -19.37
N LYS A 139 11.85 -8.68 -18.26
CA LYS A 139 10.74 -7.76 -17.99
C LYS A 139 10.44 -7.10 -19.33
N PRO A 140 9.18 -7.04 -19.81
CA PRO A 140 8.89 -6.23 -20.97
C PRO A 140 9.54 -4.89 -20.70
N ALA A 141 10.40 -4.45 -21.62
CA ALA A 141 11.25 -3.28 -21.44
C ALA A 141 10.39 -2.18 -20.87
N GLY A 142 10.68 -1.76 -19.63
CA GLY A 142 10.00 -0.65 -19.01
C GLY A 142 10.07 0.51 -20.00
N LEU A 143 9.05 1.33 -20.06
CA LEU A 143 9.07 2.55 -20.87
C LEU A 143 10.49 3.11 -20.82
N PRO A 144 11.14 3.35 -21.95
CA PRO A 144 12.54 3.79 -21.98
C PRO A 144 12.68 4.94 -20.99
N LYS A 145 13.69 4.88 -20.12
CA LYS A 145 13.94 5.98 -19.17
C LYS A 145 13.97 7.27 -19.98
N PRO A 146 13.30 8.32 -19.53
CA PRO A 146 13.30 9.59 -20.23
C PRO A 146 14.74 9.99 -20.54
N GLN A 147 15.08 10.14 -21.82
CA GLN A 147 16.41 10.59 -22.22
C GLN A 147 16.55 12.05 -21.78
N PRO A 148 17.61 12.41 -21.04
CA PRO A 148 17.86 13.80 -20.65
C PRO A 148 18.04 14.67 -21.91
N PHE A 149 17.83 15.97 -21.75
CA PHE A 149 18.19 16.94 -22.78
C PHE A 149 19.67 17.30 -22.63
N ASP A 150 20.36 17.48 -23.76
CA ASP A 150 21.78 17.79 -23.78
C ASP A 150 22.06 19.26 -23.42
N SER A 151 21.09 20.15 -23.66
CA SER A 151 21.17 21.59 -23.30
C SER A 151 19.78 22.17 -22.98
N VAL A 152 19.78 23.36 -22.35
CA VAL A 152 18.56 24.13 -22.06
C VAL A 152 17.86 24.54 -23.36
N GLU A 153 18.64 24.97 -24.36
CA GLU A 153 18.12 25.34 -25.68
C GLU A 153 17.40 24.17 -26.34
N HIS A 154 18.00 22.97 -26.30
CA HIS A 154 17.37 21.75 -26.83
C HIS A 154 16.07 21.41 -26.08
N ALA A 155 16.03 21.63 -24.76
CA ALA A 155 14.82 21.43 -23.97
C ALA A 155 13.71 22.41 -24.37
N LEU A 156 14.04 23.70 -24.54
CA LEU A 156 13.07 24.75 -24.96
C LEU A 156 12.56 24.51 -26.39
N GLU A 157 13.43 24.16 -27.32
CA GLU A 157 13.04 23.82 -28.69
C GLU A 157 12.10 22.62 -28.73
N SER A 158 12.39 21.58 -27.93
CA SER A 158 11.53 20.41 -27.78
C SER A 158 10.16 20.75 -27.18
N LEU A 159 10.11 21.67 -26.22
CA LEU A 159 8.87 22.17 -25.64
C LEU A 159 8.03 22.92 -26.68
N GLY A 160 8.64 23.75 -27.51
CA GLY A 160 7.97 24.45 -28.60
C GLY A 160 7.28 23.53 -29.61
N ARG A 161 7.77 22.30 -29.76
CA ARG A 161 7.20 21.25 -30.63
C ARG A 161 6.05 20.46 -29.98
N CYS A 162 5.78 20.63 -28.68
CA CYS A 162 4.68 19.96 -28.02
C CYS A 162 3.34 20.47 -28.57
N ALA A 163 2.52 19.57 -29.11
CA ALA A 163 1.26 19.89 -29.76
C ALA A 163 0.05 19.91 -28.79
N ASP A 164 0.19 19.32 -27.60
CA ASP A 164 -0.87 19.18 -26.60
C ASP A 164 -0.31 19.01 -25.17
N LYS A 165 -1.20 19.04 -24.16
CA LYS A 165 -0.86 18.80 -22.75
C LYS A 165 -0.19 17.44 -22.52
N GLY A 166 -0.57 16.42 -23.27
CA GLY A 166 0.00 15.07 -23.17
C GLY A 166 1.49 15.06 -23.55
N SER A 167 1.85 15.77 -24.63
CA SER A 167 3.24 15.94 -25.07
C SER A 167 4.09 16.68 -24.04
N VAL A 168 3.55 17.70 -23.37
CA VAL A 168 4.24 18.43 -22.30
C VAL A 168 4.45 17.52 -21.09
N ASN A 169 3.52 16.65 -20.77
CA ASN A 169 3.67 15.67 -19.68
C ASN A 169 4.82 14.66 -19.93
N ILE A 170 5.10 14.33 -21.20
CA ILE A 170 6.25 13.48 -21.58
C ILE A 170 7.55 14.27 -21.50
N TRP A 171 7.54 15.56 -21.80
CA TRP A 171 8.69 16.46 -21.74
C TRP A 171 9.20 16.69 -20.31
N THR A 172 8.30 16.88 -19.34
CA THR A 172 8.62 17.18 -17.93
C THR A 172 9.58 16.17 -17.28
N PRO A 173 9.39 14.83 -17.38
CA PRO A 173 10.33 13.84 -16.86
C PRO A 173 11.72 13.91 -17.48
N ARG A 174 11.85 14.32 -18.74
CA ARG A 174 13.14 14.48 -19.42
C ARG A 174 13.92 15.65 -18.85
N VAL A 175 13.27 16.79 -18.57
CA VAL A 175 13.89 17.94 -17.90
C VAL A 175 14.39 17.57 -16.51
N ARG A 176 13.60 16.79 -15.76
CA ARG A 176 14.04 16.28 -14.44
C ARG A 176 15.27 15.38 -14.53
N ALA A 177 15.32 14.54 -15.57
CA ALA A 177 16.45 13.64 -15.81
C ALA A 177 17.72 14.39 -16.21
N SER A 178 17.60 15.60 -16.79
CA SER A 178 18.73 16.44 -17.22
C SER A 178 19.44 17.14 -16.07
N GLY A 179 18.84 17.19 -14.85
CA GLY A 179 19.49 17.69 -13.63
C GLY A 179 19.72 19.21 -13.59
N TYR A 180 19.02 20.01 -14.39
CA TYR A 180 19.12 21.46 -14.38
C TYR A 180 18.74 22.07 -13.02
N THR A 181 19.47 23.09 -12.60
CA THR A 181 19.29 23.79 -11.31
C THR A 181 19.32 25.31 -11.51
N GLY A 182 18.98 26.07 -10.45
CA GLY A 182 19.06 27.54 -10.48
C GLY A 182 18.19 28.18 -11.54
N ILE A 183 18.75 29.17 -12.24
CA ILE A 183 18.06 29.99 -13.27
C ILE A 183 17.58 29.14 -14.44
N ASP A 184 18.35 28.17 -14.88
CA ASP A 184 17.99 27.29 -16.01
C ASP A 184 16.72 26.51 -15.71
N ARG A 185 16.58 26.00 -14.51
CA ARG A 185 15.37 25.30 -14.06
C ARG A 185 14.17 26.24 -13.97
N GLN A 186 14.37 27.47 -13.50
CA GLN A 186 13.30 28.47 -13.42
C GLN A 186 12.78 28.84 -14.81
N ASN A 187 13.66 29.12 -15.76
CA ASN A 187 13.30 29.44 -17.15
C ASN A 187 12.54 28.31 -17.82
N LEU A 188 12.94 27.04 -17.58
CA LEU A 188 12.26 25.88 -18.14
C LEU A 188 10.87 25.67 -17.53
N VAL A 189 10.69 25.95 -16.25
CA VAL A 189 9.36 25.84 -15.58
C VAL A 189 8.44 26.97 -16.07
N GLU A 190 8.95 28.17 -16.25
CA GLU A 190 8.18 29.31 -16.76
C GLU A 190 7.71 29.06 -18.19
N ALA A 191 8.61 28.66 -19.09
CA ALA A 191 8.28 28.28 -20.47
C ALA A 191 7.26 27.11 -20.54
N MET A 192 7.37 26.14 -19.64
CA MET A 192 6.40 25.05 -19.56
C MET A 192 5.01 25.55 -19.18
N ASN A 193 4.92 26.44 -18.19
CA ASN A 193 3.64 26.98 -17.74
C ASN A 193 2.99 27.84 -18.85
N GLU A 194 3.77 28.65 -19.54
CA GLU A 194 3.31 29.42 -20.70
C GLU A 194 2.78 28.51 -21.81
N ARG A 195 3.48 27.41 -22.09
CA ARG A 195 3.05 26.45 -23.11
C ARG A 195 1.77 25.72 -22.72
N LEU A 196 1.62 25.35 -21.43
CA LEU A 196 0.39 24.71 -20.92
C LEU A 196 -0.80 25.66 -21.00
N ALA A 197 -0.63 26.95 -20.70
CA ALA A 197 -1.69 27.96 -20.79
C ALA A 197 -2.24 28.09 -22.21
N GLN A 198 -1.41 27.91 -23.26
CA GLN A 198 -1.86 27.94 -24.66
C GLN A 198 -2.80 26.79 -25.03
N PHE A 199 -2.91 25.76 -24.23
CA PHE A 199 -3.81 24.61 -24.43
C PHE A 199 -5.08 24.69 -23.56
N GLU A 200 -5.30 25.80 -22.85
CA GLU A 200 -6.49 26.04 -22.00
C GLU A 200 -7.53 26.92 -22.66
N GLU A 201 -7.22 27.53 -23.82
CA GLU A 201 -8.13 28.24 -24.68
C GLU A 201 -8.78 27.30 -25.72
#